data_4dd866e5da500cfd8c392ee46e9f6ef6
#
_entry.id   4dd866e5da500cfd8c392ee46e9f6ef6
#
_cell.length_a   1.000
_cell.length_b   1.000
_cell.length_c   1.000
_cell.angle_alpha   90.00
_cell.angle_beta   90.00
_cell.angle_gamma   90.00
#
_symmetry.space_group_name_H-M   'P 1'
#
loop_
_entity.id
_entity.type
_entity.pdbx_description
1 polymer ?
#
loop_
_entity_poly.entity_id
_entity_poly.type
_entity_poly.pdbx_seq_one_letter_code
_entity_poly.pdbx_strand_id
1 'polypeptide(L)'
;MLAPLGYVLCSRDESGAGFGPKGEPALWLYPHKGAAAAGSHIALRAPDHAAIAKFHAAGVKAGSRDNGAAGPRADYGPTYFAAFLIDPDGNNVEAVCT
;
A
#
# COMPACT_ATOMS: atom_id res chain seq x y z
N MET A 1 1.21 -4.53 5.70
CA MET A 1 0.92 -4.03 4.34
C MET A 1 2.15 -3.47 3.65
N LEU A 2 2.88 -2.55 4.26
CA LEU A 2 4.00 -1.86 3.61
C LEU A 2 5.34 -2.59 3.70
N ALA A 3 5.54 -3.40 4.75
CA ALA A 3 6.81 -4.11 4.95
C ALA A 3 7.24 -4.97 3.75
N PRO A 4 6.33 -5.71 3.07
CA PRO A 4 6.71 -6.47 1.88
C PRO A 4 7.21 -5.62 0.72
N LEU A 5 6.95 -4.33 0.72
CA LEU A 5 7.43 -3.39 -0.29
C LEU A 5 8.78 -2.77 0.07
N GLY A 6 9.36 -3.16 1.20
CA GLY A 6 10.60 -2.58 1.71
C GLY A 6 10.40 -1.29 2.49
N TYR A 7 9.17 -0.94 2.82
CA TYR A 7 8.85 0.24 3.62
C TYR A 7 8.91 -0.11 5.10
N VAL A 8 9.59 0.72 5.86
CA VAL A 8 9.67 0.59 7.31
C VAL A 8 9.19 1.89 7.96
N LEU A 9 8.86 1.82 9.24
CA LEU A 9 8.54 3.03 10.01
C LEU A 9 9.84 3.82 10.20
N CYS A 10 9.95 4.98 9.54
CA CYS A 10 11.14 5.82 9.59
C CYS A 10 11.04 6.90 10.67
N SER A 11 9.84 7.39 10.94
CA SER A 11 9.61 8.46 11.90
C SER A 11 8.22 8.37 12.48
N ARG A 12 8.09 8.64 13.76
CA ARG A 12 6.78 8.65 14.43
C ARG A 12 6.81 9.59 15.61
N ASP A 13 5.82 10.48 15.69
CA ASP A 13 5.57 11.34 16.84
C ASP A 13 4.08 11.68 16.90
N GLU A 14 3.70 12.65 17.74
CA GLU A 14 2.29 13.04 17.90
C GLU A 14 1.71 13.66 16.62
N SER A 15 2.55 14.21 15.75
CA SER A 15 2.09 14.88 14.53
C SER A 15 1.89 13.92 13.37
N GLY A 16 2.50 12.74 13.38
CA GLY A 16 2.34 11.78 12.29
C GLY A 16 3.36 10.66 12.28
N ALA A 17 3.30 9.86 11.22
CA ALA A 17 4.22 8.76 11.01
C ALA A 17 4.70 8.75 9.56
N GLY A 18 5.99 8.55 9.36
CA GLY A 18 6.60 8.46 8.04
C GLY A 18 7.12 7.06 7.75
N PHE A 19 6.80 6.55 6.58
CA PHE A 19 7.18 5.21 6.12
C PHE A 19 7.94 5.31 4.80
N GLY A 20 8.88 4.42 4.61
CA GLY A 20 9.63 4.36 3.35
C GLY A 20 10.79 3.38 3.46
N PRO A 21 11.68 3.36 2.46
CA PRO A 21 12.95 2.66 2.60
C PRO A 21 13.70 3.16 3.84
N LYS A 22 14.53 2.31 4.42
CA LYS A 22 15.26 2.66 5.65
C LYS A 22 15.96 4.00 5.50
N GLY A 23 15.64 4.96 6.38
CA GLY A 23 16.21 6.30 6.36
C GLY A 23 15.66 7.26 5.31
N GLU A 24 14.67 6.82 4.51
CA GLU A 24 14.12 7.61 3.41
C GLU A 24 12.59 7.63 3.46
N PRO A 25 11.97 8.38 4.40
CA PRO A 25 10.51 8.42 4.46
C PRO A 25 9.91 8.97 3.17
N ALA A 26 8.93 8.27 2.62
CA ALA A 26 8.28 8.60 1.36
C ALA A 26 6.77 8.75 1.50
N LEU A 27 6.15 8.06 2.45
CA LEU A 27 4.71 8.12 2.71
C LEU A 27 4.50 8.61 4.13
N TRP A 28 3.70 9.68 4.28
CA TRP A 28 3.40 10.28 5.57
C TRP A 28 1.92 10.15 5.90
N LEU A 29 1.62 9.74 7.12
CA LEU A 29 0.28 9.65 7.65
C LEU A 29 0.15 10.62 8.82
N TYR A 30 -0.92 11.40 8.82
CA TYR A 30 -1.17 12.42 9.84
C TYR A 30 -2.50 12.15 10.52
N PRO A 31 -2.60 12.38 11.85
CA PRO A 31 -3.88 12.34 12.54
C PRO A 31 -4.83 13.36 11.92
N HIS A 32 -6.10 12.98 11.81
CA HIS A 32 -7.14 13.87 11.29
C HIS A 32 -8.35 13.83 12.22
N LYS A 33 -8.85 15.00 12.58
CA LYS A 33 -10.08 15.13 13.38
C LYS A 33 -11.29 15.05 12.46
N GLY A 34 -12.27 14.25 12.83
CA GLY A 34 -13.47 14.05 12.04
C GLY A 34 -13.47 12.74 11.29
N ALA A 35 -14.40 12.60 10.35
CA ALA A 35 -14.51 11.39 9.55
C ALA A 35 -13.30 11.23 8.62
N ALA A 36 -12.82 9.99 8.48
CA ALA A 36 -11.78 9.68 7.51
C ALA A 36 -12.30 9.96 6.10
N ALA A 37 -11.49 10.60 5.28
CA ALA A 37 -11.78 10.74 3.86
C ALA A 37 -11.59 9.40 3.17
N ALA A 38 -12.51 9.05 2.27
CA ALA A 38 -12.45 7.82 1.50
C ALA A 38 -12.29 8.14 0.01
N GLY A 39 -11.93 7.15 -0.78
CA GLY A 39 -11.88 7.26 -2.23
C GLY A 39 -10.56 7.67 -2.83
N SER A 40 -9.50 7.78 -2.02
CA SER A 40 -8.16 7.97 -2.56
C SER A 40 -7.65 6.67 -3.20
N HIS A 41 -6.84 6.81 -4.25
CA HIS A 41 -6.14 5.67 -4.85
C HIS A 41 -4.65 5.96 -4.83
N ILE A 42 -3.90 5.11 -4.15
CA ILE A 42 -2.46 5.22 -4.01
C ILE A 42 -1.84 3.96 -4.59
N ALA A 43 -0.93 4.10 -5.54
CA ALA A 43 -0.18 2.99 -6.12
C ALA A 43 1.27 3.05 -5.65
N LEU A 44 1.72 2.00 -5.00
CA LEU A 44 3.07 1.90 -4.46
C LEU A 44 3.87 0.91 -5.30
N ARG A 45 5.08 1.29 -5.67
CA ARG A 45 5.94 0.41 -6.47
C ARG A 45 6.47 -0.73 -5.62
N ALA A 46 6.39 -1.93 -6.17
CA ALA A 46 6.96 -3.14 -5.58
C ALA A 46 8.17 -3.60 -6.39
N PRO A 47 9.16 -4.24 -5.75
CA PRO A 47 10.37 -4.69 -6.46
C PRO A 47 10.13 -5.88 -7.38
N ASP A 48 9.16 -6.74 -7.05
CA ASP A 48 8.90 -7.97 -7.82
C ASP A 48 7.49 -8.50 -7.55
N HIS A 49 7.11 -9.55 -8.28
CA HIS A 49 5.78 -10.16 -8.14
C HIS A 49 5.57 -10.80 -6.75
N ALA A 50 6.62 -11.37 -6.17
CA ALA A 50 6.51 -11.99 -4.84
C ALA A 50 6.18 -10.95 -3.76
N ALA A 51 6.77 -9.76 -3.85
CA ALA A 51 6.47 -8.67 -2.93
C ALA A 51 5.00 -8.24 -3.01
N ILE A 52 4.43 -8.23 -4.21
CA ILE A 52 3.02 -7.89 -4.44
C ILE A 52 2.09 -8.92 -3.79
N ALA A 53 2.39 -10.21 -3.94
CA ALA A 53 1.60 -11.25 -3.29
C ALA A 53 1.67 -11.16 -1.76
N LYS A 54 2.84 -10.88 -1.21
CA LYS A 54 3.03 -10.69 0.23
C LYS A 54 2.32 -9.44 0.74
N PHE A 55 2.36 -8.35 -0.02
CA PHE A 55 1.63 -7.12 0.28
C PHE A 55 0.14 -7.41 0.45
N HIS A 56 -0.46 -8.12 -0.50
CA HIS A 56 -1.88 -8.43 -0.47
C HIS A 56 -2.23 -9.29 0.75
N ALA A 57 -1.50 -10.37 0.98
CA ALA A 57 -1.74 -11.27 2.10
C ALA A 57 -1.58 -10.56 3.45
N ALA A 58 -0.52 -9.77 3.62
CA ALA A 58 -0.28 -9.03 4.84
C ALA A 58 -1.36 -7.96 5.09
N GLY A 59 -1.81 -7.29 4.03
CA GLY A 59 -2.85 -6.28 4.13
C GLY A 59 -4.20 -6.86 4.56
N VAL A 60 -4.60 -7.97 3.98
CA VAL A 60 -5.83 -8.66 4.36
C VAL A 60 -5.75 -9.12 5.82
N LYS A 61 -4.63 -9.69 6.22
CA LYS A 61 -4.42 -10.13 7.60
C LYS A 61 -4.49 -8.97 8.59
N ALA A 62 -4.05 -7.79 8.18
CA ALA A 62 -4.04 -6.59 9.03
C ALA A 62 -5.38 -5.85 9.08
N GLY A 63 -6.38 -6.28 8.33
CA GLY A 63 -7.73 -5.71 8.39
C GLY A 63 -8.19 -5.00 7.14
N SER A 64 -7.40 -4.94 6.08
CA SER A 64 -7.85 -4.41 4.78
C SER A 64 -8.69 -5.44 4.04
N ARG A 65 -9.52 -4.96 3.11
CA ARG A 65 -10.35 -5.84 2.29
C ARG A 65 -9.68 -6.12 0.95
N ASP A 66 -9.87 -7.32 0.44
CA ASP A 66 -9.45 -7.68 -0.91
C ASP A 66 -10.20 -6.81 -1.94
N ASN A 67 -9.43 -6.22 -2.85
CA ASN A 67 -9.96 -5.46 -3.99
C ASN A 67 -9.27 -5.89 -5.30
N GLY A 68 -8.64 -7.03 -5.32
CA GLY A 68 -7.94 -7.60 -6.46
C GLY A 68 -6.67 -8.31 -6.04
N ALA A 69 -6.66 -9.64 -6.12
CA ALA A 69 -5.50 -10.46 -5.76
C ALA A 69 -4.33 -10.19 -6.71
N ALA A 70 -3.12 -10.54 -6.25
CA ALA A 70 -1.91 -10.38 -7.05
C ALA A 70 -2.03 -11.11 -8.39
N GLY A 71 -1.77 -10.41 -9.48
CA GLY A 71 -1.86 -10.96 -10.81
C GLY A 71 -1.63 -9.93 -11.90
N PRO A 72 -1.53 -10.37 -13.15
CA PRO A 72 -1.36 -9.47 -14.26
C PRO A 72 -2.61 -8.63 -14.52
N ARG A 73 -2.40 -7.43 -15.03
CA ARG A 73 -3.46 -6.48 -15.42
C ARG A 73 -3.18 -6.02 -16.84
N ALA A 74 -3.58 -6.84 -17.80
CA ALA A 74 -3.34 -6.59 -19.22
C ALA A 74 -3.93 -5.26 -19.70
N ASP A 75 -5.04 -4.82 -19.10
CA ASP A 75 -5.70 -3.56 -19.42
C ASP A 75 -4.82 -2.34 -19.17
N TYR A 76 -3.85 -2.46 -18.24
CA TYR A 76 -2.96 -1.38 -17.89
C TYR A 76 -1.60 -1.46 -18.57
N GLY A 77 -1.27 -2.62 -19.13
CA GLY A 77 -0.03 -2.82 -19.85
C GLY A 77 0.40 -4.28 -19.90
N PRO A 78 1.29 -4.64 -20.87
CA PRO A 78 1.66 -6.04 -21.07
C PRO A 78 2.45 -6.65 -19.93
N THR A 79 3.12 -5.81 -19.10
CA THR A 79 3.93 -6.28 -17.97
C THR A 79 3.41 -5.75 -16.63
N TYR A 80 2.21 -5.20 -16.63
CA TYR A 80 1.62 -4.63 -15.41
C TYR A 80 1.14 -5.76 -14.50
N PHE A 81 1.72 -5.85 -13.30
CA PHE A 81 1.37 -6.86 -12.29
C PHE A 81 1.06 -6.12 -10.98
N ALA A 82 -0.10 -6.37 -10.41
CA ALA A 82 -0.56 -5.60 -9.27
C ALA A 82 -1.47 -6.39 -8.34
N ALA A 83 -1.64 -5.87 -7.13
CA ALA A 83 -2.67 -6.27 -6.19
C ALA A 83 -3.30 -5.02 -5.58
N PHE A 84 -4.55 -5.13 -5.18
CA PHE A 84 -5.34 -4.01 -4.68
C PHE A 84 -5.99 -4.37 -3.36
N LEU A 85 -5.99 -3.42 -2.44
CA LEU A 85 -6.65 -3.53 -1.15
C LEU A 85 -7.50 -2.29 -0.91
N ILE A 86 -8.58 -2.45 -0.15
CA ILE A 86 -9.29 -1.31 0.44
C ILE A 86 -8.88 -1.23 1.90
N ASP A 87 -8.26 -0.12 2.28
CA ASP A 87 -7.83 0.06 3.66
C ASP A 87 -9.03 0.29 4.59
N PRO A 88 -8.83 0.28 5.92
CA PRO A 88 -9.95 0.49 6.87
C PRO A 88 -10.68 1.81 6.69
N ASP A 89 -10.04 2.81 6.09
CA ASP A 89 -10.65 4.13 5.84
C ASP A 89 -11.34 4.21 4.48
N GLY A 90 -11.33 3.15 3.68
CA GLY A 90 -12.01 3.11 2.40
C GLY A 90 -11.17 3.58 1.22
N ASN A 91 -9.86 3.63 1.35
CA ASN A 91 -8.97 4.02 0.26
C ASN A 91 -8.46 2.81 -0.50
N ASN A 92 -8.30 2.96 -1.81
CA ASN A 92 -7.71 1.93 -2.66
C ASN A 92 -6.18 2.03 -2.59
N VAL A 93 -5.55 0.98 -2.05
CA VAL A 93 -4.09 0.91 -1.95
C VAL A 93 -3.61 -0.21 -2.85
N GLU A 94 -2.77 0.13 -3.79
CA GLU A 94 -2.25 -0.77 -4.82
C GLU A 94 -0.75 -0.97 -4.63
N ALA A 95 -0.27 -2.19 -4.85
CA ALA A 95 1.15 -2.44 -5.09
C ALA A 95 1.31 -2.87 -6.53
N VAL A 96 2.28 -2.30 -7.23
CA VAL A 96 2.46 -2.50 -8.66
C VAL A 96 3.93 -2.73 -9.04
N CYS A 97 4.11 -3.61 -10.00
CA CYS A 97 5.39 -3.89 -10.64
C CYS A 97 5.17 -3.90 -12.15
N THR A 98 5.93 -3.14 -12.86
CA THR A 98 5.91 -3.07 -14.34
C THR A 98 7.26 -3.57 -14.93
#